data_9c43ecb25f2f76ea7d5837ea26bf31dd
#
_entry.id   9c43ecb25f2f76ea7d5837ea26bf31dd
#
_cell.length_a   1.000
_cell.length_b   1.000
_cell.length_c   1.000
_cell.angle_alpha   90.00
_cell.angle_beta   90.00
_cell.angle_gamma   90.00
#
_symmetry.space_group_name_H-M   'P 1'
#
loop_
_entity.id
_entity.type
_entity.pdbx_description
1 polymer ?
#
loop_
_entity_poly.entity_id
_entity_poly.type
_entity_poly.pdbx_seq_one_letter_code
_entity_poly.pdbx_strand_id
1 'polypeptide(L)'
;MASDLDDTLSYAVRLSKESVKVVAIPKTMDNDVPGTDYCIGFSTCITRTIALTHDLRTSAGSHERILVLEVFGRYAGFTAMLPTLAGAANRCVIPEYEFDIERLTELLCEDRFTNPSKYSVVLVSEGATFSGGNMIFQSEETDMFGHKKLGGIGNMISQQLKELTPQFNHGQVINTITQRLGYLVRCGDPDALDSIVPMAYGNLALDLINKGLHGRLVILRNGRYDNAPIEIVTSSKKIVDVPKFYNTERLRPQYNSFEFMPQMIL
;
A
#
# COMPACT_ATOMS: atom_id res chain seq x y z
N MET A 1 -7.31 -10.77 -21.28
CA MET A 1 -6.14 -11.21 -20.50
C MET A 1 -6.43 -10.86 -19.06
N ALA A 2 -6.62 -11.84 -18.19
CA ALA A 2 -6.85 -11.60 -16.77
C ALA A 2 -5.49 -11.22 -16.17
N SER A 3 -5.35 -9.97 -15.81
CA SER A 3 -4.19 -9.47 -15.08
C SER A 3 -4.30 -9.87 -13.62
N ASP A 4 -3.33 -10.54 -13.11
CA ASP A 4 -2.69 -10.47 -11.77
C ASP A 4 -3.50 -10.00 -10.55
N LEU A 5 -4.77 -10.33 -10.47
CA LEU A 5 -5.53 -10.24 -9.24
C LEU A 5 -5.30 -11.54 -8.49
N ASP A 6 -4.76 -11.44 -7.30
CA ASP A 6 -4.47 -12.49 -6.33
C ASP A 6 -4.62 -13.92 -6.90
N ASP A 7 -3.54 -14.53 -7.35
CA ASP A 7 -3.53 -15.81 -8.06
C ASP A 7 -4.40 -16.87 -7.36
N THR A 8 -4.37 -16.89 -6.03
CA THR A 8 -5.13 -17.85 -5.22
C THR A 8 -6.63 -17.64 -5.33
N LEU A 9 -7.12 -16.40 -5.26
CA LEU A 9 -8.55 -16.11 -5.35
C LEU A 9 -9.07 -16.27 -6.78
N SER A 10 -8.29 -15.87 -7.78
CA SER A 10 -8.60 -16.12 -9.19
C SER A 10 -8.68 -17.61 -9.50
N TYR A 11 -7.78 -18.40 -8.90
CA TYR A 11 -7.82 -19.86 -9.02
C TYR A 11 -9.06 -20.45 -8.34
N ALA A 12 -9.42 -19.94 -7.15
CA ALA A 12 -10.65 -20.35 -6.47
C ALA A 12 -11.92 -20.04 -7.30
N VAL A 13 -11.96 -18.91 -8.03
CA VAL A 13 -13.04 -18.61 -8.98
C VAL A 13 -13.10 -19.66 -10.09
N ARG A 14 -11.96 -20.06 -10.64
CA ARG A 14 -11.91 -21.12 -11.67
C ARG A 14 -12.42 -22.45 -11.14
N LEU A 15 -11.98 -22.88 -9.96
CA LEU A 15 -12.46 -24.11 -9.31
C LEU A 15 -13.96 -24.07 -9.07
N SER A 16 -14.50 -22.92 -8.64
CA SER A 16 -15.95 -22.75 -8.44
C SER A 16 -16.73 -22.96 -9.75
N LYS A 17 -16.21 -22.44 -10.87
CA LYS A 17 -16.80 -22.65 -12.21
C LYS A 17 -16.77 -24.13 -12.65
N GLU A 18 -15.80 -24.88 -12.18
CA GLU A 18 -15.69 -26.33 -12.40
C GLU A 18 -16.50 -27.15 -11.40
N SER A 19 -17.43 -26.52 -10.69
CA SER A 19 -18.31 -27.15 -9.68
C SER A 19 -17.58 -27.68 -8.45
N VAL A 20 -16.35 -27.25 -8.20
CA VAL A 20 -15.65 -27.53 -6.94
C VAL A 20 -16.23 -26.67 -5.83
N LYS A 21 -16.54 -27.27 -4.69
CA LYS A 21 -17.10 -26.57 -3.52
C LYS A 21 -16.01 -25.75 -2.83
N VAL A 22 -16.04 -24.43 -3.00
CA VAL A 22 -15.06 -23.50 -2.43
C VAL A 22 -15.74 -22.42 -1.60
N VAL A 23 -15.10 -22.01 -0.50
CA VAL A 23 -15.33 -20.76 0.22
C VAL A 23 -13.99 -20.08 0.37
N ALA A 24 -13.90 -18.83 -0.03
CA ALA A 24 -12.66 -18.07 -0.06
C ALA A 24 -12.57 -17.05 1.09
N ILE A 25 -11.37 -16.83 1.58
CA ILE A 25 -11.04 -15.84 2.62
C ILE A 25 -10.01 -14.86 2.04
N PRO A 26 -10.24 -13.53 2.07
CA PRO A 26 -9.33 -12.55 1.49
C PRO A 26 -8.10 -12.36 2.38
N LYS A 27 -6.92 -12.68 1.85
CA LYS A 27 -5.63 -12.53 2.54
C LYS A 27 -4.61 -11.89 1.61
N THR A 28 -4.40 -10.62 1.80
CA THR A 28 -3.33 -9.83 1.18
C THR A 28 -3.07 -8.60 2.04
N MET A 29 -1.81 -8.18 2.13
CA MET A 29 -1.46 -6.95 2.83
C MET A 29 -1.75 -5.69 2.01
N ASP A 30 -1.97 -5.81 0.71
CA ASP A 30 -2.25 -4.67 -0.18
C ASP A 30 -3.70 -4.18 -0.06
N ASN A 31 -4.58 -5.00 0.55
CA ASN A 31 -6.01 -4.70 0.74
C ASN A 31 -6.76 -4.39 -0.56
N ASP A 32 -6.35 -5.00 -1.66
CA ASP A 32 -6.81 -4.72 -3.02
C ASP A 32 -7.88 -5.69 -3.54
N VAL A 33 -8.38 -6.61 -2.69
CA VAL A 33 -9.47 -7.52 -3.04
C VAL A 33 -10.80 -6.76 -3.08
N PRO A 34 -11.49 -6.74 -4.23
CA PRO A 34 -12.76 -6.02 -4.34
C PRO A 34 -13.88 -6.68 -3.53
N GLY A 35 -14.82 -5.84 -3.09
CA GLY A 35 -16.01 -6.28 -2.36
C GLY A 35 -15.84 -6.46 -0.86
N THR A 36 -14.62 -6.34 -0.35
CA THR A 36 -14.35 -6.33 1.10
C THR A 36 -13.61 -5.08 1.53
N ASP A 37 -13.93 -4.57 2.71
CA ASP A 37 -13.22 -3.45 3.32
C ASP A 37 -11.87 -3.91 3.91
N TYR A 38 -11.69 -5.19 4.18
CA TYR A 38 -10.54 -5.69 4.91
C TYR A 38 -10.02 -7.02 4.38
N CYS A 39 -8.72 -7.10 4.18
CA CYS A 39 -7.98 -8.32 3.90
C CYS A 39 -7.03 -8.65 5.07
N ILE A 40 -6.89 -9.93 5.38
CA ILE A 40 -5.98 -10.42 6.43
C ILE A 40 -4.53 -10.05 6.08
N GLY A 41 -3.80 -9.48 7.03
CA GLY A 41 -2.41 -9.02 6.89
C GLY A 41 -2.26 -7.53 6.67
N PHE A 42 -3.34 -6.82 6.30
CA PHE A 42 -3.30 -5.41 5.99
C PHE A 42 -2.97 -4.54 7.21
N SER A 43 -3.72 -4.69 8.31
CA SER A 43 -3.53 -3.88 9.52
C SER A 43 -2.14 -4.07 10.12
N THR A 44 -1.65 -5.30 10.19
CA THR A 44 -0.29 -5.60 10.64
C THR A 44 0.76 -4.91 9.76
N CYS A 45 0.56 -4.92 8.44
CA CYS A 45 1.45 -4.22 7.50
C CYS A 45 1.49 -2.72 7.80
N ILE A 46 0.33 -2.09 8.01
CA ILE A 46 0.24 -0.66 8.34
C ILE A 46 0.91 -0.36 9.68
N THR A 47 0.59 -1.11 10.73
CA THR A 47 1.14 -0.96 12.08
C THR A 47 2.68 -1.04 12.06
N ARG A 48 3.23 -2.04 11.37
CA ARG A 48 4.68 -2.20 11.24
C ARG A 48 5.33 -1.13 10.38
N THR A 49 4.69 -0.71 9.31
CA THR A 49 5.19 0.40 8.47
C THR A 49 5.31 1.68 9.30
N ILE A 50 4.31 1.99 10.13
CA ILE A 50 4.34 3.13 11.04
C ILE A 50 5.52 3.01 12.02
N ALA A 51 5.64 1.87 12.70
CA ALA A 51 6.68 1.64 13.69
C ALA A 51 8.10 1.76 13.08
N LEU A 52 8.36 1.04 11.99
CA LEU A 52 9.66 1.09 11.31
C LEU A 52 9.99 2.48 10.74
N THR A 53 8.99 3.22 10.28
CA THR A 53 9.18 4.60 9.84
C THR A 53 9.59 5.50 11.00
N HIS A 54 8.97 5.34 12.16
CA HIS A 54 9.34 6.08 13.38
C HIS A 54 10.76 5.76 13.83
N ASP A 55 11.17 4.51 13.81
CA ASP A 55 12.54 4.10 14.16
C ASP A 55 13.57 4.75 13.22
N LEU A 56 13.31 4.74 11.92
CA LEU A 56 14.21 5.29 10.92
C LEU A 56 14.29 6.83 10.90
N ARG A 57 13.25 7.53 11.41
CA ARG A 57 13.27 8.99 11.58
C ARG A 57 14.44 9.46 12.45
N THR A 58 14.82 8.71 13.45
CA THR A 58 15.96 9.04 14.33
C THR A 58 17.24 9.18 13.51
N SER A 59 17.50 8.22 12.62
CA SER A 59 18.64 8.28 11.69
C SER A 59 18.54 9.40 10.67
N ALA A 60 17.34 9.69 10.16
CA ALA A 60 17.13 10.77 9.22
C ALA A 60 17.38 12.14 9.86
N GLY A 61 16.85 12.35 11.07
CA GLY A 61 17.00 13.61 11.81
C GLY A 61 18.43 13.87 12.28
N SER A 62 19.17 12.85 12.73
CA SER A 62 20.54 13.02 13.21
C SER A 62 21.52 13.55 12.13
N HIS A 63 21.20 13.41 10.86
CA HIS A 63 22.00 13.85 9.73
C HIS A 63 21.24 14.76 8.76
N GLU A 64 20.07 15.26 9.17
CA GLU A 64 19.25 16.20 8.40
C GLU A 64 18.92 15.72 6.96
N ARG A 65 18.53 14.46 6.80
CA ARG A 65 18.34 13.78 5.51
C ARG A 65 16.87 13.70 5.08
N ILE A 66 16.66 13.42 3.80
CA ILE A 66 15.37 12.94 3.30
C ILE A 66 15.34 11.41 3.41
N LEU A 67 14.30 10.87 4.04
CA LEU A 67 14.08 9.45 4.18
C LEU A 67 13.09 8.98 3.13
N VAL A 68 13.53 8.07 2.26
CA VAL A 68 12.74 7.43 1.20
C VAL A 68 12.48 5.99 1.59
N LEU A 69 11.24 5.64 1.88
CA LEU A 69 10.87 4.29 2.29
C LEU A 69 9.99 3.63 1.23
N GLU A 70 10.53 2.60 0.58
CA GLU A 70 9.78 1.77 -0.37
C GLU A 70 8.96 0.72 0.40
N VAL A 71 7.65 0.71 0.15
CA VAL A 71 6.67 -0.20 0.75
C VAL A 71 5.96 -1.01 -0.33
N PHE A 72 5.25 -2.06 0.08
CA PHE A 72 4.37 -2.79 -0.83
C PHE A 72 3.28 -1.89 -1.43
N GLY A 73 2.53 -2.40 -2.37
CA GLY A 73 1.48 -1.71 -3.10
C GLY A 73 1.78 -1.71 -4.59
N ARG A 74 1.53 -2.87 -5.24
CA ARG A 74 1.76 -3.02 -6.68
C ARG A 74 0.76 -2.23 -7.50
N TYR A 75 -0.53 -2.33 -7.15
CA TYR A 75 -1.64 -1.74 -7.88
C TYR A 75 -2.50 -0.83 -7.02
N ALA A 76 -2.40 -0.94 -5.69
CA ALA A 76 -3.15 -0.15 -4.72
C ALA A 76 -2.22 0.52 -3.71
N GLY A 77 -2.36 1.82 -3.53
CA GLY A 77 -1.49 2.66 -2.72
C GLY A 77 -1.84 2.72 -1.23
N PHE A 78 -2.74 1.87 -0.73
CA PHE A 78 -3.19 1.90 0.67
C PHE A 78 -2.06 1.76 1.68
N THR A 79 -1.05 0.92 1.37
CA THR A 79 0.10 0.65 2.24
C THR A 79 1.05 1.84 2.41
N ALA A 80 1.10 2.76 1.46
CA ALA A 80 1.82 4.03 1.58
C ALA A 80 0.93 5.14 2.14
N MET A 81 -0.34 5.17 1.72
CA MET A 81 -1.27 6.24 2.04
C MET A 81 -1.69 6.22 3.52
N LEU A 82 -2.07 5.05 4.08
CA LEU A 82 -2.57 5.00 5.46
C LEU A 82 -1.51 5.30 6.52
N PRO A 83 -0.26 4.81 6.44
CA PRO A 83 0.76 5.25 7.38
C PRO A 83 1.08 6.75 7.26
N THR A 84 0.98 7.32 6.05
CA THR A 84 1.11 8.77 5.85
C THR A 84 -0.06 9.53 6.50
N LEU A 85 -1.28 9.04 6.37
CA LEU A 85 -2.47 9.58 7.05
C LEU A 85 -2.30 9.53 8.57
N ALA A 86 -1.69 8.47 9.11
CA ALA A 86 -1.37 8.31 10.52
C ALA A 86 -0.20 9.20 11.00
N GLY A 87 0.37 10.04 10.14
CA GLY A 87 1.47 10.94 10.48
C GLY A 87 2.86 10.30 10.48
N ALA A 88 3.00 9.10 9.94
CA ALA A 88 4.31 8.45 9.84
C ALA A 88 5.21 9.07 8.78
N ALA A 89 4.67 9.66 7.74
CA ALA A 89 5.43 10.34 6.69
C ALA A 89 4.81 11.70 6.32
N ASN A 90 5.61 12.55 5.68
CA ASN A 90 5.14 13.85 5.17
C ASN A 90 4.38 13.67 3.85
N ARG A 91 4.89 12.80 2.99
CA ARG A 91 4.40 12.56 1.63
C ARG A 91 4.30 11.07 1.36
N CYS A 92 3.47 10.71 0.38
CA CYS A 92 3.48 9.37 -0.21
C CYS A 92 3.23 9.44 -1.71
N VAL A 93 3.79 8.51 -2.46
CA VAL A 93 3.50 8.31 -3.88
C VAL A 93 2.89 6.92 -4.09
N ILE A 94 1.83 6.87 -4.88
CA ILE A 94 0.94 5.71 -5.02
C ILE A 94 0.84 5.28 -6.49
N PRO A 95 0.51 4.01 -6.79
CA PRO A 95 0.41 3.52 -8.17
C PRO A 95 -0.69 4.19 -9.00
N GLU A 96 -1.75 4.65 -8.35
CA GLU A 96 -2.93 5.23 -9.00
C GLU A 96 -2.72 6.64 -9.53
N TYR A 97 -1.59 7.27 -9.20
CA TYR A 97 -1.26 8.63 -9.65
C TYR A 97 0.21 8.74 -10.05
N GLU A 98 0.46 9.04 -11.32
CA GLU A 98 1.81 9.35 -11.81
C GLU A 98 2.29 10.68 -11.21
N PHE A 99 3.40 10.63 -10.49
CA PHE A 99 3.91 11.81 -9.79
C PHE A 99 5.06 12.50 -10.53
N ASP A 100 5.11 13.82 -10.40
CA ASP A 100 6.23 14.63 -10.85
C ASP A 100 7.34 14.62 -9.79
N ILE A 101 8.54 14.23 -10.18
CA ILE A 101 9.71 14.14 -9.29
C ILE A 101 10.22 15.52 -8.86
N GLU A 102 10.13 16.54 -9.70
CA GLU A 102 10.49 17.91 -9.33
C GLU A 102 9.56 18.44 -8.26
N ARG A 103 8.25 18.22 -8.45
CA ARG A 103 7.24 18.59 -7.45
C ARG A 103 7.42 17.85 -6.13
N LEU A 104 7.72 16.56 -6.16
CA LEU A 104 8.02 15.79 -4.95
C LEU A 104 9.26 16.33 -4.24
N THR A 105 10.31 16.69 -4.99
CA THR A 105 11.54 17.27 -4.45
C THR A 105 11.28 18.59 -3.74
N GLU A 106 10.56 19.51 -4.39
CA GLU A 106 10.15 20.79 -3.82
C GLU A 106 9.43 20.60 -2.48
N LEU A 107 8.41 19.75 -2.46
CA LEU A 107 7.61 19.45 -1.27
C LEU A 107 8.44 18.86 -0.13
N LEU A 108 9.35 17.94 -0.43
CA LEU A 108 10.24 17.33 0.58
C LEU A 108 11.26 18.32 1.13
N CYS A 109 11.76 19.25 0.31
CA CYS A 109 12.62 20.35 0.75
C CYS A 109 11.85 21.32 1.66
N GLU A 110 10.61 21.68 1.32
CA GLU A 110 9.72 22.49 2.15
C GLU A 110 9.48 21.83 3.52
N ASP A 111 9.10 20.55 3.53
CA ASP A 111 8.86 19.78 4.74
C ASP A 111 10.11 19.71 5.63
N ARG A 112 11.27 19.45 5.03
CA ARG A 112 12.54 19.42 5.74
C ARG A 112 12.89 20.79 6.32
N PHE A 113 12.68 21.86 5.57
CA PHE A 113 12.97 23.21 6.01
C PHE A 113 12.11 23.63 7.20
N THR A 114 10.83 23.27 7.22
CA THR A 114 9.89 23.59 8.29
C THR A 114 10.05 22.69 9.52
N ASN A 115 10.62 21.49 9.37
CA ASN A 115 10.87 20.57 10.47
C ASN A 115 12.04 21.06 11.32
N PRO A 116 11.86 21.21 12.65
CA PRO A 116 12.96 21.60 13.57
C PRO A 116 14.18 20.68 13.50
N SER A 117 13.98 19.39 13.25
CA SER A 117 15.06 18.39 13.10
C SER A 117 15.56 18.24 11.65
N LYS A 118 15.12 19.12 10.74
CA LYS A 118 15.62 19.23 9.38
C LYS A 118 15.62 17.91 8.57
N TYR A 119 14.59 17.08 8.72
CA TYR A 119 14.37 15.90 7.87
C TYR A 119 12.96 15.89 7.29
N SER A 120 12.77 15.13 6.24
CA SER A 120 11.46 14.80 5.69
C SER A 120 11.38 13.33 5.30
N VAL A 121 10.16 12.80 5.19
CA VAL A 121 9.90 11.38 4.94
C VAL A 121 8.89 11.23 3.82
N VAL A 122 9.19 10.35 2.86
CA VAL A 122 8.25 9.90 1.83
C VAL A 122 8.10 8.39 1.85
N LEU A 123 6.85 7.91 1.86
CA LEU A 123 6.51 6.52 1.60
C LEU A 123 6.24 6.34 0.11
N VAL A 124 6.85 5.31 -0.47
CA VAL A 124 6.81 5.03 -1.90
C VAL A 124 6.25 3.66 -2.14
N SER A 125 5.06 3.55 -2.74
CA SER A 125 4.55 2.26 -3.19
C SER A 125 5.43 1.69 -4.28
N GLU A 126 5.75 0.40 -4.23
CA GLU A 126 6.63 -0.26 -5.21
C GLU A 126 6.11 -0.21 -6.65
N GLY A 127 4.80 -0.02 -6.83
CA GLY A 127 4.13 0.15 -8.12
C GLY A 127 3.95 1.60 -8.56
N ALA A 128 4.43 2.59 -7.80
CA ALA A 128 4.34 3.99 -8.19
C ALA A 128 5.17 4.28 -9.45
N THR A 129 4.74 5.27 -10.24
CA THR A 129 5.37 5.63 -11.51
C THR A 129 5.61 7.13 -11.61
N PHE A 130 6.73 7.50 -12.24
CA PHE A 130 6.99 8.89 -12.62
C PHE A 130 6.06 9.32 -13.75
N SER A 131 5.74 10.60 -13.83
CA SER A 131 4.97 11.17 -14.94
C SER A 131 5.59 10.81 -16.29
N GLY A 132 4.81 10.12 -17.15
CA GLY A 132 5.26 9.58 -18.44
C GLY A 132 6.18 8.36 -18.35
N GLY A 133 6.34 7.76 -17.18
CA GLY A 133 7.16 6.57 -16.94
C GLY A 133 6.40 5.26 -16.95
N ASN A 134 7.14 4.16 -16.84
CA ASN A 134 6.59 2.80 -16.67
C ASN A 134 6.93 2.28 -15.28
N MET A 135 6.23 1.24 -14.84
CA MET A 135 6.56 0.52 -13.60
C MET A 135 8.00 0.02 -13.63
N ILE A 136 8.69 0.16 -12.50
CA ILE A 136 10.11 -0.18 -12.38
C ILE A 136 10.21 -1.60 -11.82
N PHE A 137 10.94 -2.44 -12.54
CA PHE A 137 11.20 -3.82 -12.15
C PHE A 137 12.64 -3.98 -11.67
N GLN A 138 12.81 -4.71 -10.58
CA GLN A 138 14.13 -4.98 -9.98
C GLN A 138 15.00 -5.87 -10.87
N SER A 139 14.36 -6.79 -11.63
CA SER A 139 15.01 -7.66 -12.61
C SER A 139 14.03 -8.06 -13.71
N GLU A 140 14.56 -8.48 -14.86
CA GLU A 140 13.77 -9.11 -15.94
C GLU A 140 13.32 -10.54 -15.59
N GLU A 141 13.87 -11.12 -14.53
CA GLU A 141 13.51 -12.47 -14.07
C GLU A 141 12.12 -12.48 -13.46
N THR A 142 11.35 -13.49 -13.83
CA THR A 142 10.04 -13.77 -13.24
C THR A 142 10.16 -14.75 -12.08
N ASP A 143 9.30 -14.62 -11.08
CA ASP A 143 9.16 -15.63 -10.04
C ASP A 143 8.52 -16.92 -10.61
N MET A 144 8.40 -17.95 -9.75
CA MET A 144 7.81 -19.24 -10.14
C MET A 144 6.32 -19.12 -10.55
N PHE A 145 5.68 -17.98 -10.35
CA PHE A 145 4.31 -17.67 -10.75
C PHE A 145 4.22 -16.77 -11.99
N GLY A 146 5.35 -16.40 -12.59
CA GLY A 146 5.42 -15.59 -13.80
C GLY A 146 5.41 -14.08 -13.58
N HIS A 147 5.53 -13.60 -12.33
CA HIS A 147 5.54 -12.17 -12.03
C HIS A 147 6.95 -11.61 -12.02
N LYS A 148 7.17 -10.50 -12.73
CA LYS A 148 8.40 -9.71 -12.58
C LYS A 148 8.44 -9.07 -11.20
N LYS A 149 9.61 -9.15 -10.56
CA LYS A 149 9.82 -8.57 -9.22
C LYS A 149 9.85 -7.05 -9.32
N LEU A 150 8.84 -6.38 -8.79
CA LEU A 150 8.81 -4.93 -8.64
C LEU A 150 9.80 -4.46 -7.59
N GLY A 151 10.22 -3.21 -7.70
CA GLY A 151 11.01 -2.53 -6.68
C GLY A 151 12.22 -1.78 -7.28
N GLY A 152 12.83 -0.99 -6.42
CA GLY A 152 13.95 -0.14 -6.79
C GLY A 152 13.55 1.29 -7.13
N ILE A 153 12.25 1.62 -7.19
CA ILE A 153 11.78 2.98 -7.40
C ILE A 153 12.27 3.92 -6.28
N GLY A 154 12.34 3.45 -5.03
CA GLY A 154 12.90 4.21 -3.93
C GLY A 154 14.35 4.64 -4.16
N ASN A 155 15.18 3.77 -4.75
CA ASN A 155 16.55 4.11 -5.13
C ASN A 155 16.61 5.15 -6.25
N MET A 156 15.74 5.03 -7.26
CA MET A 156 15.67 6.00 -8.35
C MET A 156 15.21 7.36 -7.85
N ILE A 157 14.18 7.41 -7.02
CA ILE A 157 13.75 8.66 -6.36
C ILE A 157 14.91 9.26 -5.57
N SER A 158 15.63 8.47 -4.79
CA SER A 158 16.78 8.92 -4.01
C SER A 158 17.89 9.53 -4.87
N GLN A 159 18.16 8.94 -6.02
CA GLN A 159 19.12 9.48 -6.98
C GLN A 159 18.65 10.82 -7.56
N GLN A 160 17.42 10.87 -8.04
CA GLN A 160 16.82 12.10 -8.59
C GLN A 160 16.77 13.23 -7.55
N LEU A 161 16.40 12.90 -6.29
CA LEU A 161 16.41 13.88 -5.21
C LEU A 161 17.78 14.52 -5.00
N LYS A 162 18.89 13.75 -5.05
CA LYS A 162 20.25 14.31 -4.95
C LYS A 162 20.59 15.28 -6.07
N GLU A 163 20.09 15.01 -7.27
CA GLU A 163 20.31 15.86 -8.45
C GLU A 163 19.45 17.13 -8.40
N LEU A 164 18.22 17.05 -7.88
CA LEU A 164 17.25 18.14 -7.91
C LEU A 164 17.26 19.01 -6.65
N THR A 165 17.62 18.48 -5.48
CA THR A 165 17.60 19.24 -4.22
C THR A 165 18.40 20.54 -4.24
N PRO A 166 19.54 20.70 -4.97
CA PRO A 166 20.22 21.99 -5.05
C PRO A 166 19.35 23.13 -5.57
N GLN A 167 18.39 22.86 -6.43
CA GLN A 167 17.46 23.87 -6.97
C GLN A 167 16.55 24.46 -5.88
N PHE A 168 16.22 23.66 -4.85
CA PHE A 168 15.30 24.00 -3.78
C PHE A 168 15.98 24.21 -2.42
N ASN A 169 17.31 24.05 -2.33
CA ASN A 169 18.10 24.12 -1.09
C ASN A 169 19.36 24.98 -1.25
N HIS A 170 19.21 26.19 -1.80
CA HIS A 170 20.28 27.17 -1.92
C HIS A 170 21.57 26.63 -2.57
N GLY A 171 21.45 25.77 -3.57
CA GLY A 171 22.59 25.16 -4.28
C GLY A 171 23.23 23.97 -3.56
N GLN A 172 22.72 23.55 -2.40
CA GLN A 172 23.30 22.47 -1.63
C GLN A 172 22.53 21.16 -1.81
N VAL A 173 23.25 20.07 -2.00
CA VAL A 173 22.70 18.71 -2.07
C VAL A 173 22.19 18.28 -0.70
N ILE A 174 20.97 17.73 -0.65
CA ILE A 174 20.44 17.04 0.53
C ILE A 174 20.70 15.55 0.38
N ASN A 175 21.36 14.96 1.37
CA ASN A 175 21.55 13.51 1.41
C ASN A 175 20.25 12.78 1.69
N THR A 176 20.13 11.58 1.14
CA THR A 176 18.97 10.70 1.31
C THR A 176 19.34 9.43 2.04
N ILE A 177 18.39 8.86 2.78
CA ILE A 177 18.42 7.47 3.24
C ILE A 177 17.33 6.75 2.48
N THR A 178 17.67 5.65 1.82
CA THR A 178 16.69 4.80 1.13
C THR A 178 16.63 3.45 1.83
N GLN A 179 15.42 3.03 2.17
CA GLN A 179 15.20 1.70 2.75
C GLN A 179 13.97 1.07 2.11
N ARG A 180 14.10 -0.19 1.72
CA ARG A 180 12.97 -1.03 1.33
C ARG A 180 12.51 -1.81 2.56
N LEU A 181 11.26 -1.58 2.99
CA LEU A 181 10.72 -2.30 4.16
C LEU A 181 10.42 -3.76 3.83
N GLY A 182 9.89 -4.04 2.64
CA GLY A 182 9.74 -5.39 2.11
C GLY A 182 9.13 -6.36 3.13
N TYR A 183 9.73 -7.51 3.29
CA TYR A 183 9.24 -8.56 4.20
C TYR A 183 9.17 -8.16 5.68
N LEU A 184 9.87 -7.10 6.12
CA LEU A 184 9.81 -6.64 7.51
C LEU A 184 8.40 -6.25 7.95
N VAL A 185 7.55 -5.76 7.04
CA VAL A 185 6.18 -5.34 7.37
C VAL A 185 5.17 -6.49 7.35
N ARG A 186 5.58 -7.68 6.94
CA ARG A 186 4.71 -8.88 6.87
C ARG A 186 5.20 -10.05 7.71
N CYS A 187 6.09 -9.82 8.64
CA CYS A 187 6.62 -10.85 9.55
C CYS A 187 6.32 -10.51 11.01
N GLY A 188 6.42 -11.50 11.88
CA GLY A 188 6.16 -11.41 13.33
C GLY A 188 4.67 -11.55 13.66
N ASP A 189 4.31 -11.18 14.88
CA ASP A 189 2.96 -11.36 15.41
C ASP A 189 1.94 -10.45 14.71
N PRO A 190 0.71 -10.92 14.46
CA PRO A 190 -0.37 -10.09 13.95
C PRO A 190 -0.77 -9.03 14.98
N ASP A 191 -1.23 -7.88 14.49
CA ASP A 191 -1.84 -6.88 15.36
C ASP A 191 -3.26 -7.29 15.79
N ALA A 192 -3.95 -6.43 16.55
CA ALA A 192 -5.26 -6.74 17.11
C ALA A 192 -6.31 -7.03 16.02
N LEU A 193 -6.33 -6.27 14.92
CA LEU A 193 -7.31 -6.50 13.85
C LEU A 193 -7.02 -7.78 13.08
N ASP A 194 -5.77 -8.04 12.78
CA ASP A 194 -5.34 -9.29 12.14
C ASP A 194 -5.39 -10.51 13.08
N SER A 195 -5.69 -10.32 14.36
CA SER A 195 -6.03 -11.39 15.29
C SER A 195 -7.55 -11.65 15.36
N ILE A 196 -8.37 -10.58 15.36
CA ILE A 196 -9.82 -10.65 15.53
C ILE A 196 -10.52 -11.05 14.22
N VAL A 197 -10.20 -10.37 13.12
CA VAL A 197 -10.91 -10.55 11.84
C VAL A 197 -10.74 -11.96 11.26
N PRO A 198 -9.55 -12.58 11.27
CA PRO A 198 -9.38 -13.95 10.80
C PRO A 198 -10.22 -14.98 11.57
N MET A 199 -10.38 -14.80 12.88
CA MET A 199 -11.26 -15.67 13.70
C MET A 199 -12.72 -15.58 13.24
N ALA A 200 -13.21 -14.36 12.98
CA ALA A 200 -14.56 -14.16 12.48
C ALA A 200 -14.73 -14.71 11.05
N TYR A 201 -13.75 -14.46 10.17
CA TYR A 201 -13.76 -14.99 8.80
C TYR A 201 -13.75 -16.52 8.77
N GLY A 202 -12.94 -17.16 9.60
CA GLY A 202 -12.91 -18.62 9.71
C GLY A 202 -14.23 -19.20 10.16
N ASN A 203 -14.86 -18.62 11.19
CA ASN A 203 -16.19 -19.04 11.66
C ASN A 203 -17.26 -18.84 10.58
N LEU A 204 -17.29 -17.68 9.93
CA LEU A 204 -18.24 -17.42 8.84
C LEU A 204 -18.05 -18.39 7.66
N ALA A 205 -16.80 -18.66 7.29
CA ALA A 205 -16.50 -19.63 6.23
C ALA A 205 -17.02 -21.05 6.59
N LEU A 206 -16.84 -21.47 7.84
CA LEU A 206 -17.36 -22.75 8.33
C LEU A 206 -18.89 -22.79 8.31
N ASP A 207 -19.55 -21.72 8.72
CA ASP A 207 -21.01 -21.60 8.68
C ASP A 207 -21.55 -21.70 7.24
N LEU A 208 -20.88 -21.07 6.27
CA LEU A 208 -21.25 -21.18 4.86
C LEU A 208 -21.11 -22.62 4.35
N ILE A 209 -20.01 -23.30 4.70
CA ILE A 209 -19.78 -24.70 4.35
C ILE A 209 -20.88 -25.59 4.95
N ASN A 210 -21.20 -25.43 6.22
CA ASN A 210 -22.22 -26.21 6.92
C ASN A 210 -23.64 -26.00 6.34
N LYS A 211 -23.91 -24.79 5.82
CA LYS A 211 -25.15 -24.45 5.11
C LYS A 211 -25.18 -24.93 3.66
N GLY A 212 -24.09 -25.51 3.16
CA GLY A 212 -23.94 -25.91 1.75
C GLY A 212 -23.80 -24.75 0.78
N LEU A 213 -23.46 -23.55 1.28
CA LEU A 213 -23.26 -22.35 0.47
C LEU A 213 -21.81 -22.28 0.00
N HIS A 214 -21.60 -22.59 -1.28
CA HIS A 214 -20.29 -22.60 -1.92
C HIS A 214 -20.18 -21.49 -2.98
N GLY A 215 -18.98 -21.26 -3.55
CA GLY A 215 -18.71 -20.17 -4.48
C GLY A 215 -18.83 -18.80 -3.79
N ARG A 216 -18.43 -18.72 -2.51
CA ARG A 216 -18.56 -17.50 -1.71
C ARG A 216 -17.19 -17.01 -1.26
N LEU A 217 -17.05 -15.68 -1.21
CA LEU A 217 -15.96 -14.96 -0.54
C LEU A 217 -16.52 -14.41 0.78
N VAL A 218 -15.87 -14.70 1.91
CA VAL A 218 -16.16 -14.00 3.16
C VAL A 218 -15.65 -12.58 3.09
N ILE A 219 -16.38 -11.63 3.60
CA ILE A 219 -16.06 -10.20 3.50
C ILE A 219 -16.35 -9.46 4.81
N LEU A 220 -15.69 -8.32 4.98
CA LEU A 220 -16.09 -7.26 5.89
C LEU A 220 -16.59 -6.09 5.04
N ARG A 221 -17.79 -5.61 5.29
CA ARG A 221 -18.37 -4.48 4.56
C ARG A 221 -19.15 -3.58 5.49
N ASN A 222 -18.82 -2.28 5.50
CA ASN A 222 -19.44 -1.29 6.37
C ASN A 222 -19.44 -1.72 7.85
N GLY A 223 -18.33 -2.30 8.32
CA GLY A 223 -18.18 -2.77 9.70
C GLY A 223 -18.97 -4.06 10.04
N ARG A 224 -19.48 -4.79 9.05
CA ARG A 224 -20.24 -6.03 9.24
C ARG A 224 -19.61 -7.19 8.49
N TYR A 225 -19.54 -8.34 9.13
CA TYR A 225 -19.16 -9.60 8.48
C TYR A 225 -20.29 -10.08 7.58
N ASP A 226 -19.99 -10.42 6.36
CA ASP A 226 -20.91 -10.84 5.32
C ASP A 226 -20.20 -11.75 4.31
N ASN A 227 -20.87 -12.13 3.26
CA ASN A 227 -20.30 -12.90 2.16
C ASN A 227 -20.80 -12.39 0.81
N ALA A 228 -20.01 -12.55 -0.22
CA ALA A 228 -20.34 -12.17 -1.59
C ALA A 228 -20.08 -13.36 -2.55
N PRO A 229 -20.66 -13.35 -3.77
CA PRO A 229 -20.25 -14.28 -4.82
C PRO A 229 -18.75 -14.14 -5.08
N ILE A 230 -18.05 -15.27 -5.22
CA ILE A 230 -16.57 -15.26 -5.38
C ILE A 230 -16.11 -14.56 -6.69
N GLU A 231 -16.99 -14.50 -7.67
CA GLU A 231 -16.75 -13.85 -8.98
C GLU A 231 -16.45 -12.35 -8.85
N ILE A 232 -16.81 -11.73 -7.71
CA ILE A 232 -16.51 -10.32 -7.44
C ILE A 232 -15.00 -10.04 -7.52
N VAL A 233 -14.17 -11.01 -7.18
CA VAL A 233 -12.71 -10.91 -7.22
C VAL A 233 -12.19 -10.58 -8.61
N THR A 234 -12.85 -11.08 -9.66
CA THR A 234 -12.43 -10.88 -11.06
C THR A 234 -13.23 -9.81 -11.79
N SER A 235 -14.25 -9.21 -11.13
CA SER A 235 -15.16 -8.25 -11.77
C SER A 235 -14.70 -6.80 -11.71
N SER A 236 -13.85 -6.45 -10.73
CA SER A 236 -13.39 -5.08 -10.50
C SER A 236 -12.01 -5.09 -9.84
N LYS A 237 -11.41 -3.91 -9.72
CA LYS A 237 -10.19 -3.70 -8.91
C LYS A 237 -10.54 -2.79 -7.74
N LYS A 238 -9.98 -3.07 -6.58
CA LYS A 238 -10.03 -2.18 -5.43
C LYS A 238 -8.73 -1.38 -5.38
N ILE A 239 -8.83 -0.11 -5.66
CA ILE A 239 -7.73 0.85 -5.71
C ILE A 239 -8.10 2.10 -4.92
N VAL A 240 -7.14 2.97 -4.66
CA VAL A 240 -7.40 4.26 -4.02
C VAL A 240 -8.24 5.15 -4.93
N ASP A 241 -9.35 5.66 -4.43
CA ASP A 241 -10.14 6.71 -5.08
C ASP A 241 -9.37 8.04 -4.95
N VAL A 242 -8.52 8.32 -5.94
CA VAL A 242 -7.61 9.48 -5.95
C VAL A 242 -8.38 10.80 -5.75
N PRO A 243 -9.46 11.11 -6.50
CA PRO A 243 -10.23 12.34 -6.29
C PRO A 243 -10.74 12.54 -4.87
N LYS A 244 -11.06 11.44 -4.19
CA LYS A 244 -11.68 11.47 -2.86
C LYS A 244 -10.67 11.46 -1.72
N PHE A 245 -9.58 10.70 -1.84
CA PHE A 245 -8.73 10.38 -0.71
C PHE A 245 -7.27 10.85 -0.83
N TYR A 246 -6.87 11.32 -2.01
CA TYR A 246 -5.49 11.70 -2.25
C TYR A 246 -5.36 13.11 -2.83
N ASN A 247 -4.50 13.91 -2.23
CA ASN A 247 -4.18 15.25 -2.72
C ASN A 247 -2.99 15.17 -3.68
N THR A 248 -3.27 15.29 -4.97
CA THR A 248 -2.29 15.16 -6.04
C THR A 248 -1.29 16.32 -6.10
N GLU A 249 -1.66 17.53 -5.66
CA GLU A 249 -0.77 18.69 -5.62
C GLU A 249 0.24 18.60 -4.48
N ARG A 250 -0.17 17.98 -3.38
CA ARG A 250 0.66 17.86 -2.17
C ARG A 250 1.22 16.46 -1.95
N LEU A 251 0.94 15.52 -2.82
CA LEU A 251 1.39 14.12 -2.77
C LEU A 251 1.22 13.50 -1.37
N ARG A 252 -0.01 13.54 -0.85
CA ARG A 252 -0.37 13.02 0.47
C ARG A 252 -1.87 12.73 0.58
N PRO A 253 -2.32 11.97 1.60
CA PRO A 253 -3.75 11.81 1.87
C PRO A 253 -4.47 13.15 2.01
N GLN A 254 -5.75 13.17 1.64
CA GLN A 254 -6.60 14.35 1.75
C GLN A 254 -7.12 14.50 3.18
N TYR A 255 -6.94 15.70 3.77
CA TYR A 255 -7.31 15.98 5.16
C TYR A 255 -8.48 16.97 5.29
N ASN A 256 -9.15 17.32 4.18
CA ASN A 256 -10.12 18.44 4.16
C ASN A 256 -11.33 18.20 5.06
N SER A 257 -11.81 16.96 5.16
CA SER A 257 -12.88 16.57 6.07
C SER A 257 -12.82 15.07 6.33
N PHE A 258 -13.04 14.66 7.59
CA PHE A 258 -13.22 13.28 7.97
C PHE A 258 -14.69 12.92 8.22
N GLU A 259 -15.59 13.90 8.12
CA GLU A 259 -17.02 13.68 8.26
C GLU A 259 -17.51 12.70 7.18
N PHE A 260 -18.21 11.65 7.59
CA PHE A 260 -18.68 10.55 6.74
C PHE A 260 -17.59 9.75 6.01
N MET A 261 -16.31 9.96 6.30
CA MET A 261 -15.26 9.10 5.80
C MET A 261 -15.32 7.72 6.47
N PRO A 262 -15.06 6.63 5.73
CA PRO A 262 -14.91 5.33 6.36
C PRO A 262 -13.70 5.34 7.30
N GLN A 263 -13.79 4.60 8.41
CA GLN A 263 -12.72 4.50 9.41
C GLN A 263 -11.38 4.10 8.79
N MET A 264 -11.42 3.15 7.87
CA MET A 264 -10.31 2.84 6.99
C MET A 264 -10.68 3.33 5.61
N ILE A 265 -9.80 4.12 5.00
CA ILE A 265 -10.00 4.65 3.65
C ILE A 265 -9.96 3.47 2.67
N LEU A 266 -11.12 2.98 2.27
CA LEU A 266 -11.28 1.70 1.57
C LEU A 266 -12.16 1.86 0.35
#